data_9bd1b653a137e3ee1184d298e722854f
#
_entry.id   9bd1b653a137e3ee1184d298e722854f
#
_cell.length_a   1.000
_cell.length_b   1.000
_cell.length_c   1.000
_cell.angle_alpha   90.00
_cell.angle_beta   90.00
_cell.angle_gamma   90.00
#
_symmetry.space_group_name_H-M   'P 1'
#
loop_
_entity.id
_entity.type
_entity.pdbx_description
1 polymer ?
#
loop_
_entity_poly.entity_id
_entity_poly.type
_entity_poly.pdbx_seq_one_letter_code
_entity_poly.pdbx_strand_id
1 'polypeptide(L)'
;DAATGGLQRVSLTAGGGERNQGTESASRVVAPALSGDGRWVAFATTASNMVAGDTNGKQDVFVVNIATGAVSRASTTASGVQGDGDSPIGQGERPSLSYDGGLVAFSTAAGNLGTSPGNVLARNLGNGALLALSSQSGGAVGAPVSSRTGAYVVFGASTALDARYPGNSGLFSRFTGLQRAWWWID
;
A
#
# COMPACT_ATOMS: atom_id res chain seq x y z
N ASP A 1 22.15 4.70 -5.50
CA ASP A 1 22.93 3.76 -6.31
C ASP A 1 24.22 3.42 -5.57
N ALA A 2 24.34 2.16 -5.13
CA ALA A 2 25.49 1.71 -4.34
C ALA A 2 26.81 1.71 -5.15
N ALA A 3 26.76 1.63 -6.46
CA ALA A 3 27.94 1.61 -7.31
C ALA A 3 28.51 3.01 -7.57
N THR A 4 27.65 4.02 -7.61
CA THR A 4 28.03 5.42 -7.96
C THR A 4 27.92 6.38 -6.78
N GLY A 5 27.31 5.96 -5.66
CA GLY A 5 26.95 6.83 -4.54
C GLY A 5 25.86 7.86 -4.89
N GLY A 6 25.25 7.75 -6.07
CA GLY A 6 24.23 8.69 -6.54
C GLY A 6 22.95 8.63 -5.71
N LEU A 7 22.43 9.80 -5.34
CA LEU A 7 21.13 9.96 -4.69
C LEU A 7 20.07 10.29 -5.75
N GLN A 8 18.93 9.59 -5.67
CA GLN A 8 17.76 9.88 -6.49
C GLN A 8 16.56 10.17 -5.58
N ARG A 9 15.88 11.27 -5.86
CA ARG A 9 14.61 11.57 -5.20
C ARG A 9 13.49 10.80 -5.88
N VAL A 10 12.77 9.96 -5.12
CA VAL A 10 11.68 9.11 -5.64
C VAL A 10 10.29 9.67 -5.33
N SER A 11 10.18 10.68 -4.45
CA SER A 11 8.90 11.31 -4.08
C SER A 11 8.56 12.52 -4.96
N LEU A 12 8.74 12.37 -6.28
CA LEU A 12 8.33 13.35 -7.28
C LEU A 12 6.93 13.05 -7.78
N THR A 13 6.27 14.07 -8.34
CA THR A 13 4.96 13.93 -9.00
C THR A 13 5.08 13.09 -10.27
N ALA A 14 3.95 12.62 -10.81
CA ALA A 14 3.92 11.90 -12.09
C ALA A 14 4.51 12.71 -13.27
N GLY A 15 4.55 14.04 -13.16
CA GLY A 15 5.20 14.93 -14.12
C GLY A 15 6.68 15.22 -13.81
N GLY A 16 7.28 14.57 -12.81
CA GLY A 16 8.67 14.78 -12.39
C GLY A 16 8.91 16.06 -11.57
N GLY A 17 7.87 16.80 -11.24
CA GLY A 17 7.96 18.03 -10.43
C GLY A 17 7.95 17.75 -8.93
N GLU A 18 8.11 18.82 -8.14
CA GLU A 18 8.01 18.76 -6.69
C GLU A 18 6.58 18.46 -6.25
N ARG A 19 6.42 17.57 -5.26
CA ARG A 19 5.15 17.42 -4.57
C ARG A 19 4.82 18.68 -3.77
N ASN A 20 3.57 19.07 -3.73
CA ASN A 20 3.13 20.14 -2.84
C ASN A 20 3.17 19.66 -1.37
N GLN A 21 3.10 20.61 -0.46
CA GLN A 21 2.85 20.28 0.94
C GLN A 21 1.36 19.95 1.08
N GLY A 22 1.03 18.76 1.55
CA GLY A 22 -0.34 18.41 1.90
C GLY A 22 -0.87 19.29 3.04
N THR A 23 -2.09 19.06 3.44
CA THR A 23 -2.82 19.86 4.45
C THR A 23 -2.22 19.82 5.86
N GLU A 24 -1.28 18.92 6.11
CA GLU A 24 -0.58 18.82 7.40
C GLU A 24 0.77 19.56 7.37
N SER A 25 1.09 20.26 8.46
CA SER A 25 2.31 21.08 8.60
C SER A 25 3.63 20.29 8.56
N ALA A 26 3.57 19.00 8.34
CA ALA A 26 4.68 18.15 7.98
C ALA A 26 4.19 17.12 6.97
N SER A 27 4.13 17.46 5.68
CA SER A 27 3.87 16.49 4.62
C SER A 27 5.01 15.46 4.57
N ARG A 28 4.99 14.56 5.53
CA ARG A 28 5.92 13.45 5.61
C ARG A 28 5.56 12.46 4.51
N VAL A 29 6.55 12.08 3.72
CA VAL A 29 6.53 10.75 3.13
C VAL A 29 6.69 9.78 4.28
N VAL A 30 5.60 9.12 4.65
CA VAL A 30 5.59 8.24 5.83
C VAL A 30 6.04 6.86 5.41
N ALA A 31 7.06 6.36 6.11
CA ALA A 31 7.52 4.98 6.13
C ALA A 31 7.50 4.28 4.76
N PRO A 32 8.49 4.54 3.88
CA PRO A 32 8.54 3.92 2.57
C PRO A 32 8.79 2.42 2.66
N ALA A 33 8.26 1.68 1.70
CA ALA A 33 8.57 0.28 1.44
C ALA A 33 9.25 0.16 0.08
N LEU A 34 10.32 -0.62 0.03
CA LEU A 34 11.03 -0.94 -1.20
C LEU A 34 10.69 -2.37 -1.62
N SER A 35 10.45 -2.61 -2.91
CA SER A 35 10.36 -3.96 -3.44
C SER A 35 11.70 -4.69 -3.32
N GLY A 36 11.67 -6.01 -3.18
CA GLY A 36 12.90 -6.77 -2.97
C GLY A 36 13.86 -6.78 -4.16
N ASP A 37 13.38 -6.47 -5.36
CA ASP A 37 14.18 -6.29 -6.58
C ASP A 37 14.70 -4.85 -6.76
N GLY A 38 14.35 -3.93 -5.84
CA GLY A 38 14.79 -2.55 -5.84
C GLY A 38 14.17 -1.65 -6.92
N ARG A 39 13.12 -2.10 -7.61
CA ARG A 39 12.52 -1.37 -8.73
C ARG A 39 11.36 -0.48 -8.36
N TRP A 40 10.71 -0.74 -7.22
CA TRP A 40 9.50 -0.08 -6.81
C TRP A 40 9.59 0.43 -5.38
N VAL A 41 9.08 1.62 -5.17
CA VAL A 41 8.89 2.20 -3.83
C VAL A 41 7.42 2.49 -3.63
N ALA A 42 6.87 2.06 -2.49
CA ALA A 42 5.56 2.49 -2.02
C ALA A 42 5.73 3.41 -0.82
N PHE A 43 4.92 4.46 -0.76
CA PHE A 43 4.87 5.38 0.37
C PHE A 43 3.51 6.05 0.45
N ALA A 44 3.23 6.72 1.56
CA ALA A 44 2.02 7.48 1.75
C ALA A 44 2.31 8.98 1.90
N THR A 45 1.39 9.81 1.42
CA THR A 45 1.45 11.27 1.57
C THR A 45 0.07 11.89 1.40
N THR A 46 -0.13 13.07 2.01
CA THR A 46 -1.30 13.92 1.81
C THR A 46 -1.13 14.94 0.68
N ALA A 47 -0.01 14.87 -0.06
CA ALA A 47 0.23 15.75 -1.20
C ALA A 47 -0.78 15.50 -2.32
N SER A 48 -1.50 16.52 -2.74
CA SER A 48 -2.58 16.43 -3.72
C SER A 48 -2.15 16.53 -5.19
N ASN A 49 -0.85 16.61 -5.44
CA ASN A 49 -0.31 16.73 -6.80
C ASN A 49 0.58 15.56 -7.24
N MET A 50 0.62 14.48 -6.46
CA MET A 50 1.39 13.29 -6.84
C MET A 50 0.93 12.71 -8.18
N VAL A 51 -0.38 12.66 -8.37
CA VAL A 51 -1.06 12.30 -9.64
C VAL A 51 -2.17 13.30 -9.91
N ALA A 52 -2.61 13.40 -11.17
CA ALA A 52 -3.75 14.23 -11.51
C ALA A 52 -5.03 13.71 -10.83
N GLY A 53 -5.93 14.63 -10.47
CA GLY A 53 -7.25 14.30 -9.91
C GLY A 53 -7.22 13.83 -8.46
N ASP A 54 -6.18 14.16 -7.71
CA ASP A 54 -6.15 13.96 -6.27
C ASP A 54 -6.86 15.12 -5.56
N THR A 55 -8.09 14.89 -5.14
CA THR A 55 -8.98 15.91 -4.61
C THR A 55 -9.65 15.52 -3.29
N ASN A 56 -9.35 14.36 -2.76
CA ASN A 56 -9.99 13.85 -1.54
C ASN A 56 -9.46 14.48 -0.25
N GLY A 57 -8.29 15.14 -0.29
CA GLY A 57 -7.64 15.72 0.88
C GLY A 57 -7.23 14.68 1.93
N LYS A 58 -7.04 13.44 1.53
CA LYS A 58 -6.67 12.31 2.39
C LYS A 58 -5.21 11.91 2.19
N GLN A 59 -4.70 11.12 3.14
CA GLN A 59 -3.45 10.42 2.94
C GLN A 59 -3.68 9.26 1.99
N ASP A 60 -2.93 9.23 0.90
CA ASP A 60 -3.00 8.20 -0.12
C ASP A 60 -1.71 7.40 -0.24
N VAL A 61 -1.83 6.14 -0.63
CA VAL A 61 -0.69 5.26 -0.94
C VAL A 61 -0.32 5.40 -2.41
N PHE A 62 0.95 5.74 -2.65
CA PHE A 62 1.52 5.84 -3.99
C PHE A 62 2.60 4.77 -4.19
N VAL A 63 2.71 4.32 -5.43
CA VAL A 63 3.77 3.40 -5.87
C VAL A 63 4.51 4.04 -7.02
N VAL A 64 5.82 4.05 -6.93
CA VAL A 64 6.73 4.68 -7.90
C VAL A 64 7.65 3.62 -8.49
N ASN A 65 7.73 3.58 -9.81
CA ASN A 65 8.79 2.85 -10.50
C ASN A 65 10.06 3.71 -10.48
N ILE A 66 11.12 3.21 -9.85
CA ILE A 66 12.36 3.97 -9.63
C ILE A 66 13.06 4.29 -10.96
N ALA A 67 13.04 3.36 -11.91
CA ALA A 67 13.75 3.53 -13.16
C ALA A 67 13.07 4.52 -14.12
N THR A 68 11.73 4.54 -14.14
CA THR A 68 10.97 5.38 -15.08
C THR A 68 10.41 6.64 -14.44
N GLY A 69 10.36 6.72 -13.10
CA GLY A 69 9.68 7.78 -12.38
C GLY A 69 8.14 7.70 -12.46
N ALA A 70 7.59 6.66 -13.06
CA ALA A 70 6.13 6.51 -13.17
C ALA A 70 5.50 6.36 -11.78
N VAL A 71 4.48 7.17 -11.51
CA VAL A 71 3.75 7.23 -10.23
C VAL A 71 2.33 6.74 -10.45
N SER A 72 1.86 5.88 -9.57
CA SER A 72 0.45 5.46 -9.52
C SER A 72 -0.09 5.52 -8.08
N ARG A 73 -1.36 5.89 -7.93
CA ARG A 73 -2.06 5.82 -6.65
C ARG A 73 -2.63 4.41 -6.46
N ALA A 74 -2.26 3.76 -5.37
CA ALA A 74 -2.73 2.42 -5.03
C ALA A 74 -4.05 2.43 -4.25
N SER A 75 -4.33 3.49 -3.47
CA SER A 75 -5.54 3.67 -2.66
C SER A 75 -6.73 4.14 -3.50
N THR A 76 -7.08 3.37 -4.54
CA THR A 76 -8.25 3.63 -5.41
C THR A 76 -9.12 2.39 -5.51
N THR A 77 -10.38 2.55 -5.93
CA THR A 77 -11.24 1.42 -6.33
C THR A 77 -10.65 0.73 -7.58
N ALA A 78 -11.19 -0.43 -7.94
CA ALA A 78 -10.82 -1.11 -9.19
C ALA A 78 -11.11 -0.27 -10.43
N SER A 79 -12.09 0.65 -10.37
CA SER A 79 -12.42 1.61 -11.43
C SER A 79 -11.60 2.91 -11.38
N GLY A 80 -10.64 3.03 -10.47
CA GLY A 80 -9.77 4.20 -10.36
C GLY A 80 -10.30 5.35 -9.51
N VAL A 81 -11.47 5.20 -8.86
CA VAL A 81 -11.99 6.22 -7.94
C VAL A 81 -11.12 6.25 -6.67
N GLN A 82 -10.73 7.45 -6.24
CA GLN A 82 -9.90 7.64 -5.04
C GLN A 82 -10.61 7.17 -3.76
N GLY A 83 -9.83 6.73 -2.78
CA GLY A 83 -10.35 6.39 -1.46
C GLY A 83 -10.99 7.60 -0.76
N ASP A 84 -12.05 7.38 -0.01
CA ASP A 84 -12.74 8.42 0.77
C ASP A 84 -12.19 8.59 2.20
N GLY A 85 -11.16 7.81 2.57
CA GLY A 85 -10.49 7.82 3.86
C GLY A 85 -8.98 7.61 3.74
N ASP A 86 -8.25 7.91 4.82
CA ASP A 86 -6.80 7.81 4.86
C ASP A 86 -6.29 6.37 4.62
N SER A 87 -5.20 6.28 3.90
CA SER A 87 -4.48 5.04 3.61
C SER A 87 -2.96 5.32 3.65
N PRO A 88 -2.19 4.68 4.55
CA PRO A 88 -2.59 3.85 5.69
C PRO A 88 -3.34 4.63 6.80
N ILE A 89 -3.99 3.91 7.71
CA ILE A 89 -4.83 4.51 8.76
C ILE A 89 -4.03 5.26 9.82
N GLY A 90 -2.91 4.68 10.25
CA GLY A 90 -2.12 5.15 11.39
C GLY A 90 -0.91 5.98 10.99
N GLN A 91 -0.54 6.94 11.84
CA GLN A 91 0.73 7.63 11.71
C GLN A 91 1.88 6.62 11.94
N GLY A 92 2.79 6.52 10.96
CA GLY A 92 3.91 5.58 11.02
C GLY A 92 3.60 4.19 10.44
N GLU A 93 2.36 3.88 10.10
CA GLU A 93 2.06 2.69 9.32
C GLU A 93 2.62 2.81 7.91
N ARG A 94 3.10 1.70 7.40
CA ARG A 94 3.71 1.64 6.07
C ARG A 94 2.96 0.68 5.16
N PRO A 95 2.88 0.96 3.86
CA PRO A 95 2.53 -0.06 2.90
C PRO A 95 3.60 -1.15 2.84
N SER A 96 3.28 -2.30 2.28
CA SER A 96 4.23 -3.39 2.02
C SER A 96 4.18 -3.80 0.57
N LEU A 97 5.34 -4.04 -0.04
CA LEU A 97 5.47 -4.50 -1.43
C LEU A 97 5.92 -5.96 -1.49
N SER A 98 5.44 -6.71 -2.48
CA SER A 98 6.05 -7.97 -2.87
C SER A 98 7.44 -7.73 -3.47
N TYR A 99 8.24 -8.81 -3.60
CA TYR A 99 9.62 -8.74 -4.08
C TYR A 99 9.75 -8.01 -5.43
N ASP A 100 8.85 -8.27 -6.34
CA ASP A 100 8.83 -7.73 -7.70
C ASP A 100 7.94 -6.48 -7.88
N GLY A 101 7.40 -5.96 -6.78
CA GLY A 101 6.47 -4.83 -6.83
C GLY A 101 5.10 -5.16 -7.41
N GLY A 102 4.78 -6.42 -7.66
CA GLY A 102 3.50 -6.82 -8.27
C GLY A 102 2.28 -6.68 -7.35
N LEU A 103 2.52 -6.59 -6.04
CA LEU A 103 1.47 -6.40 -5.03
C LEU A 103 1.89 -5.33 -4.04
N VAL A 104 0.97 -4.44 -3.70
CA VAL A 104 1.09 -3.53 -2.56
C VAL A 104 -0.04 -3.81 -1.56
N ALA A 105 0.32 -3.99 -0.28
CA ALA A 105 -0.64 -4.15 0.82
C ALA A 105 -0.58 -2.92 1.73
N PHE A 106 -1.74 -2.48 2.23
CA PHE A 106 -1.86 -1.31 3.10
C PHE A 106 -3.15 -1.38 3.93
N SER A 107 -3.17 -0.70 5.07
CA SER A 107 -4.38 -0.47 5.85
C SER A 107 -5.15 0.72 5.27
N THR A 108 -6.46 0.80 5.49
CA THR A 108 -7.28 1.90 4.98
C THR A 108 -8.47 2.23 5.88
N ALA A 109 -8.75 3.52 6.03
CA ALA A 109 -9.99 4.05 6.60
C ALA A 109 -11.07 4.30 5.53
N ALA A 110 -10.75 4.09 4.25
CA ALA A 110 -11.68 4.33 3.16
C ALA A 110 -12.81 3.29 3.12
N GLY A 111 -14.05 3.74 3.14
CA GLY A 111 -15.24 2.89 3.07
C GLY A 111 -15.57 2.45 1.65
N ASN A 112 -15.15 3.22 0.63
CA ASN A 112 -15.47 2.95 -0.77
C ASN A 112 -14.49 1.95 -1.45
N LEU A 113 -13.45 1.49 -0.75
CA LEU A 113 -12.48 0.54 -1.30
C LEU A 113 -12.91 -0.94 -1.15
N GLY A 114 -14.19 -1.19 -0.91
CA GLY A 114 -14.76 -2.55 -0.85
C GLY A 114 -14.57 -3.25 0.50
N THR A 115 -14.28 -2.49 1.54
CA THR A 115 -14.18 -2.95 2.93
C THR A 115 -14.80 -1.95 3.88
N SER A 116 -15.05 -2.35 5.12
CA SER A 116 -15.30 -1.40 6.19
C SER A 116 -14.04 -0.60 6.54
N PRO A 117 -14.15 0.65 7.02
CA PRO A 117 -13.02 1.39 7.54
C PRO A 117 -12.24 0.58 8.60
N GLY A 118 -10.92 0.68 8.57
CA GLY A 118 -10.07 -0.03 9.52
C GLY A 118 -9.58 -1.39 9.02
N ASN A 119 -9.57 -1.64 7.73
CA ASN A 119 -9.19 -2.91 7.15
C ASN A 119 -7.86 -2.86 6.37
N VAL A 120 -7.33 -4.06 6.08
CA VAL A 120 -6.16 -4.26 5.23
C VAL A 120 -6.61 -4.68 3.84
N LEU A 121 -6.03 -4.02 2.85
CA LEU A 121 -6.21 -4.31 1.43
C LEU A 121 -4.90 -4.73 0.80
N ALA A 122 -4.99 -5.48 -0.28
CA ALA A 122 -3.89 -5.71 -1.20
C ALA A 122 -4.34 -5.34 -2.63
N ARG A 123 -3.51 -4.56 -3.32
CA ARG A 123 -3.68 -4.24 -4.74
C ARG A 123 -2.67 -4.98 -5.58
N ASN A 124 -3.17 -5.68 -6.58
CA ASN A 124 -2.33 -6.19 -7.67
C ASN A 124 -2.02 -5.04 -8.63
N LEU A 125 -0.74 -4.68 -8.77
CA LEU A 125 -0.33 -3.55 -9.61
C LEU A 125 -0.32 -3.89 -11.10
N GLY A 126 -0.33 -5.19 -11.46
CA GLY A 126 -0.36 -5.61 -12.85
C GLY A 126 -1.74 -5.54 -13.51
N ASN A 127 -2.81 -5.86 -12.76
CA ASN A 127 -4.19 -5.87 -13.29
C ASN A 127 -5.15 -4.94 -12.56
N GLY A 128 -4.68 -4.21 -11.54
CA GLY A 128 -5.48 -3.27 -10.77
C GLY A 128 -6.48 -3.91 -9.80
N ALA A 129 -6.52 -5.23 -9.67
CA ALA A 129 -7.44 -5.89 -8.76
C ALA A 129 -7.16 -5.51 -7.31
N LEU A 130 -8.23 -5.26 -6.56
CA LEU A 130 -8.20 -4.94 -5.14
C LEU A 130 -8.79 -6.10 -4.34
N LEU A 131 -8.07 -6.59 -3.36
CA LEU A 131 -8.45 -7.70 -2.51
C LEU A 131 -8.56 -7.25 -1.06
N ALA A 132 -9.73 -7.44 -0.46
CA ALA A 132 -9.93 -7.28 0.98
C ALA A 132 -9.27 -8.45 1.73
N LEU A 133 -8.30 -8.15 2.57
CA LEU A 133 -7.59 -9.16 3.38
C LEU A 133 -8.23 -9.32 4.75
N SER A 134 -8.80 -8.26 5.28
CA SER A 134 -9.68 -8.27 6.46
C SER A 134 -11.03 -7.64 6.08
N SER A 135 -12.10 -8.06 6.74
CA SER A 135 -13.46 -7.62 6.43
C SER A 135 -14.29 -7.36 7.69
N GLN A 136 -13.64 -7.05 8.80
CA GLN A 136 -14.33 -6.83 10.08
C GLN A 136 -14.66 -5.34 10.26
N SER A 137 -15.86 -5.06 10.79
CA SER A 137 -16.22 -3.73 11.26
C SER A 137 -15.68 -3.53 12.68
N GLY A 138 -14.93 -2.44 12.90
CA GLY A 138 -14.61 -1.95 14.23
C GLY A 138 -13.32 -2.45 14.87
N GLY A 139 -12.44 -3.13 14.17
CA GLY A 139 -11.12 -3.51 14.66
C GLY A 139 -10.00 -2.63 14.11
N ALA A 140 -9.03 -2.27 14.94
CA ALA A 140 -7.79 -1.69 14.45
C ALA A 140 -6.94 -2.79 13.82
N VAL A 141 -6.32 -2.49 12.69
CA VAL A 141 -5.36 -3.37 12.01
C VAL A 141 -3.96 -2.76 12.06
N GLY A 142 -2.96 -3.60 12.16
CA GLY A 142 -1.55 -3.17 12.09
C GLY A 142 -1.03 -3.19 10.66
N ALA A 143 0.14 -2.57 10.47
CA ALA A 143 0.81 -2.51 9.19
C ALA A 143 1.00 -3.91 8.56
N PRO A 144 0.55 -4.12 7.32
CA PRO A 144 0.70 -5.40 6.65
C PRO A 144 2.14 -5.66 6.23
N VAL A 145 2.51 -6.95 6.18
CA VAL A 145 3.78 -7.41 5.61
C VAL A 145 3.49 -8.47 4.57
N SER A 146 3.92 -8.23 3.35
CA SER A 146 3.74 -9.19 2.25
C SER A 146 4.91 -10.18 2.20
N SER A 147 4.61 -11.43 1.81
CA SER A 147 5.63 -12.40 1.45
C SER A 147 6.36 -11.98 0.16
N ARG A 148 7.51 -12.60 -0.11
CA ARG A 148 8.32 -12.33 -1.31
C ARG A 148 7.50 -12.36 -2.61
N THR A 149 6.64 -13.34 -2.76
CA THR A 149 5.82 -13.51 -3.98
C THR A 149 4.52 -12.71 -3.98
N GLY A 150 4.20 -12.06 -2.86
CA GLY A 150 2.87 -11.46 -2.67
C GLY A 150 1.77 -12.50 -2.41
N ALA A 151 2.08 -13.80 -2.36
CA ALA A 151 1.08 -14.85 -2.16
C ALA A 151 0.42 -14.80 -0.78
N TYR A 152 1.13 -14.30 0.21
CA TYR A 152 0.63 -14.14 1.57
C TYR A 152 0.89 -12.73 2.08
N VAL A 153 -0.05 -12.22 2.86
CA VAL A 153 0.09 -11.00 3.64
C VAL A 153 -0.23 -11.31 5.09
N VAL A 154 0.66 -10.91 6.00
CA VAL A 154 0.48 -11.01 7.44
C VAL A 154 0.18 -9.62 7.99
N PHE A 155 -0.77 -9.51 8.89
CA PHE A 155 -1.13 -8.25 9.55
C PHE A 155 -1.67 -8.51 10.96
N GLY A 156 -1.54 -7.50 11.83
CA GLY A 156 -2.16 -7.53 13.15
C GLY A 156 -3.63 -7.12 13.08
N ALA A 157 -4.46 -7.66 13.94
CA ALA A 157 -5.82 -7.15 14.17
C ALA A 157 -6.16 -7.18 15.65
N SER A 158 -6.89 -6.17 16.11
CA SER A 158 -7.30 -6.04 17.52
C SER A 158 -8.57 -6.85 17.84
N THR A 159 -9.22 -7.40 16.82
CA THR A 159 -10.43 -8.24 16.96
C THR A 159 -10.22 -9.58 16.29
N ALA A 160 -10.99 -10.58 16.71
CA ALA A 160 -10.95 -11.91 16.09
C ALA A 160 -11.40 -11.83 14.62
N LEU A 161 -10.52 -12.22 13.72
CA LEU A 161 -10.82 -12.39 12.28
C LEU A 161 -11.13 -13.83 11.92
N ASP A 162 -11.00 -14.74 12.88
CA ASP A 162 -11.23 -16.18 12.70
C ASP A 162 -12.17 -16.67 13.81
N ALA A 163 -13.27 -17.27 13.44
CA ALA A 163 -14.28 -17.80 14.38
C ALA A 163 -13.75 -18.89 15.32
N ARG A 164 -12.62 -19.51 14.98
CA ARG A 164 -11.93 -20.49 15.84
C ARG A 164 -11.27 -19.85 17.07
N TYR A 165 -11.04 -18.54 17.02
CA TYR A 165 -10.39 -17.77 18.07
C TYR A 165 -11.21 -16.52 18.42
N PRO A 166 -12.44 -16.68 18.92
CA PRO A 166 -13.35 -15.56 19.20
C PRO A 166 -12.77 -14.68 20.33
N GLY A 167 -12.83 -13.37 20.14
CA GLY A 167 -12.46 -12.39 21.17
C GLY A 167 -10.98 -12.08 21.27
N ASN A 168 -10.10 -12.65 20.44
CA ASN A 168 -8.65 -12.44 20.54
C ASN A 168 -8.10 -11.54 19.43
N SER A 169 -7.29 -10.55 19.85
CA SER A 169 -6.36 -9.89 18.95
C SER A 169 -5.23 -10.84 18.56
N GLY A 170 -4.63 -10.67 17.38
CA GLY A 170 -3.56 -11.53 16.94
C GLY A 170 -2.95 -11.13 15.62
N LEU A 171 -1.98 -11.96 15.18
CA LEU A 171 -1.42 -11.90 13.84
C LEU A 171 -2.19 -12.86 12.93
N PHE A 172 -2.62 -12.36 11.80
CA PHE A 172 -3.37 -13.10 10.80
C PHE A 172 -2.60 -13.14 9.49
N SER A 173 -2.64 -14.27 8.80
CA SER A 173 -2.14 -14.39 7.44
C SER A 173 -3.26 -14.63 6.46
N ARG A 174 -3.21 -13.99 5.31
CA ARG A 174 -4.19 -14.17 4.23
C ARG A 174 -3.48 -14.57 2.95
N PHE A 175 -4.00 -15.59 2.29
CA PHE A 175 -3.58 -15.98 0.94
C PHE A 175 -4.24 -15.02 -0.06
N THR A 176 -3.44 -14.40 -0.94
CA THR A 176 -3.90 -13.39 -1.90
C THR A 176 -4.37 -13.98 -3.23
N GLY A 177 -4.17 -15.28 -3.43
CA GLY A 177 -4.46 -15.93 -4.71
C GLY A 177 -3.41 -15.67 -5.80
N LEU A 178 -2.40 -14.84 -5.53
CA LEU A 178 -1.29 -14.59 -6.46
C LEU A 178 -0.31 -15.77 -6.41
N GLN A 179 -0.64 -16.83 -7.13
CA GLN A 179 0.33 -17.88 -7.40
C GLN A 179 1.06 -17.50 -8.68
N ARG A 180 2.36 -17.21 -8.57
CA ARG A 180 3.25 -17.20 -9.73
C ARG A 180 3.77 -18.59 -9.92
N ALA A 181 3.68 -19.12 -11.17
CA ALA A 181 4.32 -20.35 -11.54
C ALA A 181 5.82 -20.23 -11.26
N TRP A 182 6.33 -21.08 -10.40
CA TRP A 182 7.77 -21.22 -10.19
C TRP A 182 8.32 -21.96 -11.41
N TRP A 183 9.06 -21.28 -12.23
CA TRP A 183 9.98 -21.96 -13.12
C TRP A 183 11.20 -22.32 -12.28
N TRP A 184 11.34 -23.58 -12.02
CA TRP A 184 12.60 -24.11 -11.49
C TRP A 184 13.65 -23.89 -12.58
N ILE A 185 14.63 -23.07 -12.28
CA ILE A 185 15.87 -23.04 -13.06
C ILE A 185 16.77 -24.02 -12.32
N ASP A 186 17.00 -25.19 -12.93
CA ASP A 186 18.03 -26.12 -12.51
C ASP A 186 19.41 -25.52 -12.73
#